data_bf591457337e0416e4535d57c93be52e
#
_entry.id   bf591457337e0416e4535d57c93be52e
#
_cell.length_a   1.000
_cell.length_b   1.000
_cell.length_c   1.000
_cell.angle_alpha   90.00
_cell.angle_beta   90.00
_cell.angle_gamma   90.00
#
_symmetry.space_group_name_H-M   'P 1'
#
loop_
_entity.id
_entity.type
_entity.pdbx_description
1 polymer ?
#
loop_
_entity_poly.entity_id
_entity_poly.type
_entity_poly.pdbx_seq_one_letter_code
_entity_poly.pdbx_strand_id
1 'polypeptide(L)'
;MLFLISGAATTGKKSVIRRLKDKLENFECHDFNETPVSDGTSRRKVLEDWVKKALIAQKSGNDFLLSAQSPFGELLACPSAIKLDGIKCCLLDCHDFVRVDRYLARPQFEEWPLGMDTLCWAVFHRMHANDPQWEQRVVVDKELPGFGWNRWISWQKDDARWDIKIIDTSDNKMEYTANLVHEWILGEKQKIQSLSPKTEWWK
;
A
#
# COMPACT_ATOMS: atom_id res chain seq x y z
N MET A 1 -5.13 -10.28 8.87
CA MET A 1 -4.80 -9.87 7.48
C MET A 1 -4.11 -8.51 7.44
N LEU A 2 -3.40 -8.20 6.33
CA LEU A 2 -2.84 -6.87 6.09
C LEU A 2 -3.55 -6.19 4.93
N PHE A 3 -4.02 -4.96 5.14
CA PHE A 3 -4.58 -4.06 4.14
C PHE A 3 -3.58 -2.92 3.87
N LEU A 4 -3.14 -2.77 2.63
CA LEU A 4 -2.25 -1.69 2.20
C LEU A 4 -3.04 -0.59 1.53
N ILE A 5 -2.93 0.64 2.03
CA ILE A 5 -3.29 1.85 1.28
C ILE A 5 -2.03 2.37 0.63
N SER A 6 -1.85 2.04 -0.64
CA SER A 6 -0.74 2.48 -1.47
C SER A 6 -1.03 3.81 -2.17
N GLY A 7 -0.01 4.40 -2.75
CA GLY A 7 -0.13 5.60 -3.60
C GLY A 7 1.05 6.54 -3.44
N ALA A 8 1.29 7.35 -4.44
CA ALA A 8 2.34 8.36 -4.44
C ALA A 8 2.05 9.51 -3.44
N ALA A 9 2.92 10.51 -3.39
CA ALA A 9 2.72 11.69 -2.54
C ALA A 9 1.37 12.39 -2.84
N THR A 10 0.82 13.07 -1.85
CA THR A 10 -0.39 13.93 -1.91
C THR A 10 -1.73 13.26 -2.22
N THR A 11 -1.81 11.92 -2.31
CA THR A 11 -3.08 11.20 -2.53
C THR A 11 -3.99 11.10 -1.30
N GLY A 12 -3.58 11.63 -0.14
CA GLY A 12 -4.41 11.67 1.05
C GLY A 12 -4.31 10.46 1.98
N LYS A 13 -3.42 9.50 1.76
CA LYS A 13 -3.26 8.27 2.56
C LYS A 13 -3.28 8.50 4.07
N LYS A 14 -2.39 9.38 4.58
CA LYS A 14 -2.30 9.69 6.00
C LYS A 14 -3.62 10.26 6.58
N SER A 15 -4.32 11.06 5.79
CA SER A 15 -5.62 11.63 6.19
C SER A 15 -6.72 10.57 6.23
N VAL A 16 -6.68 9.59 5.34
CA VAL A 16 -7.60 8.44 5.34
C VAL A 16 -7.35 7.57 6.58
N ILE A 17 -6.10 7.19 6.87
CA ILE A 17 -5.76 6.41 8.08
C ILE A 17 -6.32 7.07 9.35
N ARG A 18 -6.11 8.37 9.53
CA ARG A 18 -6.59 9.11 10.70
C ARG A 18 -8.11 9.02 10.88
N ARG A 19 -8.88 9.01 9.77
CA ARG A 19 -10.34 8.92 9.81
C ARG A 19 -10.85 7.51 10.02
N LEU A 20 -10.08 6.52 9.63
CA LEU A 20 -10.46 5.12 9.75
C LEU A 20 -10.09 4.50 11.10
N LYS A 21 -9.09 5.07 11.78
CA LYS A 21 -8.56 4.52 13.03
C LYS A 21 -9.65 4.26 14.09
N ASP A 22 -10.61 5.16 14.20
CA ASP A 22 -11.70 5.06 15.19
C ASP A 22 -12.97 4.38 14.63
N LYS A 23 -12.98 4.05 13.31
CA LYS A 23 -14.11 3.41 12.62
C LYS A 23 -13.94 1.92 12.40
N LEU A 24 -12.70 1.42 12.50
CA LEU A 24 -12.37 0.03 12.24
C LEU A 24 -12.14 -0.72 13.55
N GLU A 25 -13.07 -1.59 13.90
CA GLU A 25 -12.96 -2.47 15.06
C GLU A 25 -11.98 -3.62 14.77
N ASN A 26 -11.17 -3.98 15.75
CA ASN A 26 -10.16 -5.03 15.66
C ASN A 26 -9.12 -4.81 14.55
N PHE A 27 -8.72 -3.52 14.36
CA PHE A 27 -7.67 -3.11 13.45
C PHE A 27 -6.57 -2.32 14.17
N GLU A 28 -5.34 -2.60 13.79
CA GLU A 28 -4.20 -1.73 14.06
C GLU A 28 -3.93 -0.88 12.82
N CYS A 29 -4.07 0.45 12.94
CA CYS A 29 -3.99 1.40 11.82
C CYS A 29 -2.74 2.26 11.94
N HIS A 30 -1.85 2.18 10.92
CA HIS A 30 -0.54 2.83 10.94
C HIS A 30 -0.19 3.53 9.62
N ASP A 31 0.57 4.61 9.73
CA ASP A 31 1.25 5.23 8.58
C ASP A 31 2.72 4.81 8.57
N PHE A 32 3.25 4.47 7.42
CA PHE A 32 4.63 4.02 7.24
C PHE A 32 5.65 4.97 7.89
N ASN A 33 5.40 6.29 7.83
CA ASN A 33 6.29 7.31 8.35
C ASN A 33 6.24 7.45 9.89
N GLU A 34 5.44 6.66 10.60
CA GLU A 34 5.53 6.55 12.08
C GLU A 34 6.83 5.86 12.51
N THR A 35 7.46 5.10 11.61
CA THR A 35 8.81 4.57 11.80
C THR A 35 9.78 5.40 10.95
N PRO A 36 10.68 6.16 11.55
CA PRO A 36 11.71 6.89 10.80
C PRO A 36 12.58 5.93 9.99
N VAL A 37 12.87 6.30 8.76
CA VAL A 37 13.90 5.64 7.96
C VAL A 37 15.22 6.33 8.31
N SER A 38 16.08 5.65 9.08
CA SER A 38 17.41 6.16 9.40
C SER A 38 18.33 6.14 8.18
N ASP A 39 19.35 6.98 8.20
CA ASP A 39 20.37 7.00 7.14
C ASP A 39 20.97 5.61 6.93
N GLY A 40 21.03 5.19 5.66
CA GLY A 40 21.53 3.87 5.27
C GLY A 40 20.55 2.70 5.44
N THR A 41 19.35 2.92 6.00
CA THR A 41 18.33 1.88 6.08
C THR A 41 17.45 1.90 4.84
N SER A 42 17.37 0.78 4.12
CA SER A 42 16.47 0.64 2.99
C SER A 42 15.00 0.74 3.44
N ARG A 43 14.21 1.56 2.73
CA ARG A 43 12.75 1.64 2.94
C ARG A 43 12.07 0.27 2.88
N ARG A 44 12.58 -0.65 2.08
CA ARG A 44 12.06 -2.02 1.97
C ARG A 44 12.27 -2.82 3.26
N LYS A 45 13.39 -2.61 3.96
CA LYS A 45 13.61 -3.22 5.29
C LYS A 45 12.61 -2.68 6.33
N VAL A 46 12.32 -1.38 6.30
CA VAL A 46 11.28 -0.78 7.17
C VAL A 46 9.89 -1.34 6.81
N LEU A 47 9.61 -1.57 5.51
CA LEU A 47 8.37 -2.22 5.10
C LEU A 47 8.26 -3.65 5.64
N GLU A 48 9.35 -4.42 5.60
CA GLU A 48 9.39 -5.76 6.22
C GLU A 48 9.13 -5.69 7.74
N ASP A 49 9.64 -4.67 8.43
CA ASP A 49 9.35 -4.52 9.87
C ASP A 49 7.88 -4.18 10.13
N TRP A 50 7.21 -3.44 9.23
CA TRP A 50 5.77 -3.24 9.27
C TRP A 50 4.99 -4.55 9.03
N VAL A 51 5.46 -5.40 8.10
CA VAL A 51 4.88 -6.74 7.89
C VAL A 51 5.01 -7.61 9.12
N LYS A 52 6.14 -7.54 9.84
CA LYS A 52 6.31 -8.25 11.13
C LYS A 52 5.34 -7.74 12.20
N LYS A 53 5.10 -6.43 12.28
CA LYS A 53 4.08 -5.87 13.17
C LYS A 53 2.69 -6.37 12.81
N ALA A 54 2.35 -6.42 11.52
CA ALA A 54 1.08 -6.99 11.07
C ALA A 54 0.91 -8.47 11.47
N LEU A 55 2.00 -9.26 11.47
CA LEU A 55 1.96 -10.64 11.98
C LEU A 55 1.70 -10.72 13.48
N ILE A 56 2.20 -9.76 14.25
CA ILE A 56 1.93 -9.67 15.70
C ILE A 56 0.45 -9.34 15.91
N ALA A 57 -0.08 -8.35 15.20
CA ALA A 57 -1.49 -7.97 15.24
C ALA A 57 -2.40 -9.17 14.88
N GLN A 58 -2.07 -9.90 13.81
CA GLN A 58 -2.80 -11.09 13.39
C GLN A 58 -2.85 -12.17 14.49
N LYS A 59 -1.73 -12.41 15.18
CA LYS A 59 -1.68 -13.36 16.31
C LYS A 59 -2.56 -12.93 17.49
N SER A 60 -2.77 -11.63 17.64
CA SER A 60 -3.66 -11.04 18.65
C SER A 60 -5.12 -10.96 18.19
N GLY A 61 -5.45 -11.49 17.00
CA GLY A 61 -6.79 -11.48 16.43
C GLY A 61 -7.17 -10.18 15.73
N ASN A 62 -6.21 -9.26 15.51
CA ASN A 62 -6.42 -7.99 14.84
C ASN A 62 -6.01 -8.05 13.36
N ASP A 63 -6.73 -7.34 12.53
CA ASP A 63 -6.28 -6.98 11.18
C ASP A 63 -5.34 -5.77 11.23
N PHE A 64 -4.61 -5.54 10.16
CA PHE A 64 -3.62 -4.47 10.09
C PHE A 64 -3.85 -3.59 8.86
N LEU A 65 -3.96 -2.27 9.07
CA LEU A 65 -4.08 -1.29 8.00
C LEU A 65 -2.83 -0.42 7.95
N LEU A 66 -2.11 -0.49 6.84
CA LEU A 66 -0.88 0.29 6.61
C LEU A 66 -1.05 1.26 5.46
N SER A 67 -0.75 2.54 5.66
CA SER A 67 -0.56 3.47 4.54
C SER A 67 0.92 3.62 4.20
N ALA A 68 1.29 3.45 2.94
CA ALA A 68 2.67 3.58 2.48
C ALA A 68 2.77 4.07 1.03
N GLN A 69 3.93 4.63 0.68
CA GLN A 69 4.33 4.86 -0.71
C GLN A 69 5.05 3.62 -1.26
N SER A 70 4.49 2.45 -1.06
CA SER A 70 5.08 1.19 -1.52
C SER A 70 4.16 0.56 -2.54
N PRO A 71 4.66 0.22 -3.73
CA PRO A 71 3.93 -0.60 -4.69
C PRO A 71 3.57 -1.96 -4.09
N PHE A 72 2.49 -2.55 -4.57
CA PHE A 72 2.02 -3.83 -4.04
C PHE A 72 3.07 -4.93 -4.14
N GLY A 73 3.83 -4.98 -5.24
CA GLY A 73 4.91 -5.94 -5.43
C GLY A 73 6.01 -5.88 -4.37
N GLU A 74 6.33 -4.69 -3.85
CA GLU A 74 7.29 -4.57 -2.74
C GLU A 74 6.77 -5.26 -1.47
N LEU A 75 5.49 -5.08 -1.14
CA LEU A 75 4.87 -5.71 0.01
C LEU A 75 4.82 -7.22 -0.14
N LEU A 76 4.43 -7.72 -1.32
CA LEU A 76 4.40 -9.16 -1.61
C LEU A 76 5.78 -9.81 -1.52
N ALA A 77 6.84 -9.07 -1.85
CA ALA A 77 8.21 -9.56 -1.78
C ALA A 77 8.77 -9.64 -0.36
N CYS A 78 8.19 -8.94 0.61
CA CYS A 78 8.65 -8.96 2.00
C CYS A 78 8.80 -10.39 2.53
N PRO A 79 9.93 -10.73 3.19
CA PRO A 79 10.18 -12.09 3.67
C PRO A 79 9.05 -12.68 4.52
N SER A 80 8.46 -11.86 5.38
CA SER A 80 7.40 -12.27 6.30
C SER A 80 6.00 -12.27 5.70
N ALA A 81 5.81 -11.70 4.50
CA ALA A 81 4.49 -11.57 3.87
C ALA A 81 3.74 -12.91 3.71
N ILE A 82 4.47 -13.98 3.39
CA ILE A 82 3.90 -15.33 3.23
C ILE A 82 3.32 -15.95 4.51
N LYS A 83 3.58 -15.34 5.66
CA LYS A 83 3.06 -15.80 6.95
C LYS A 83 1.75 -15.11 7.34
N LEU A 84 1.34 -14.11 6.56
CA LEU A 84 0.04 -13.46 6.75
C LEU A 84 -1.09 -14.30 6.17
N ASP A 85 -2.26 -14.25 6.78
CA ASP A 85 -3.47 -14.94 6.30
C ASP A 85 -3.97 -14.37 4.97
N GLY A 86 -3.52 -13.19 4.61
CA GLY A 86 -3.79 -12.55 3.33
C GLY A 86 -3.33 -11.10 3.31
N ILE A 87 -3.16 -10.58 2.09
CA ILE A 87 -2.80 -9.19 1.83
C ILE A 87 -3.76 -8.63 0.79
N LYS A 88 -4.28 -7.42 1.04
CA LYS A 88 -5.11 -6.68 0.09
C LYS A 88 -4.54 -5.28 -0.13
N CYS A 89 -4.65 -4.76 -1.33
CA CYS A 89 -4.11 -3.46 -1.69
C CYS A 89 -5.18 -2.55 -2.30
N CYS A 90 -5.19 -1.30 -1.84
CA CYS A 90 -5.91 -0.20 -2.44
C CYS A 90 -4.91 0.88 -2.85
N LEU A 91 -4.95 1.31 -4.10
CA LEU A 91 -4.18 2.46 -4.59
C LEU A 91 -5.06 3.72 -4.52
N LEU A 92 -4.63 4.71 -3.73
CA LEU A 92 -5.16 6.07 -3.85
C LEU A 92 -4.36 6.81 -4.92
N ASP A 93 -5.06 7.33 -5.91
CA ASP A 93 -4.46 8.11 -6.99
C ASP A 93 -5.20 9.45 -7.17
N CYS A 94 -4.61 10.38 -7.90
CA CYS A 94 -5.24 11.62 -8.32
C CYS A 94 -4.62 12.12 -9.62
N HIS A 95 -5.35 12.98 -10.33
CA HIS A 95 -4.81 13.66 -11.51
C HIS A 95 -3.52 14.43 -11.18
N ASP A 96 -2.60 14.47 -12.12
CA ASP A 96 -1.27 15.04 -11.88
C ASP A 96 -1.32 16.53 -11.57
N PHE A 97 -2.23 17.30 -12.18
CA PHE A 97 -2.46 18.70 -11.82
C PHE A 97 -2.91 18.87 -10.38
N VAL A 98 -3.88 18.07 -9.93
CA VAL A 98 -4.34 18.06 -8.54
C VAL A 98 -3.22 17.66 -7.58
N ARG A 99 -2.37 16.75 -8.01
CA ARG A 99 -1.16 16.34 -7.26
C ARG A 99 -0.21 17.51 -7.07
N VAL A 100 0.07 18.24 -8.15
CA VAL A 100 0.95 19.43 -8.14
C VAL A 100 0.37 20.49 -7.21
N ASP A 101 -0.92 20.84 -7.36
CA ASP A 101 -1.57 21.85 -6.53
C ASP A 101 -1.53 21.48 -5.04
N ARG A 102 -1.84 20.22 -4.72
CA ARG A 102 -1.77 19.71 -3.34
C ARG A 102 -0.35 19.70 -2.78
N TYR A 103 0.65 19.51 -3.64
CA TYR A 103 2.05 19.53 -3.24
C TYR A 103 2.50 20.95 -2.94
N LEU A 104 2.18 21.91 -3.82
CA LEU A 104 2.49 23.33 -3.66
C LEU A 104 1.81 23.93 -2.42
N ALA A 105 0.62 23.45 -2.08
CA ALA A 105 -0.12 23.89 -0.89
C ALA A 105 0.45 23.35 0.45
N ARG A 106 1.50 22.52 0.43
CA ARG A 106 2.11 22.02 1.66
C ARG A 106 3.00 23.06 2.33
N PRO A 107 2.95 23.18 3.69
CA PRO A 107 3.85 24.07 4.41
C PRO A 107 5.35 23.78 4.18
N GLN A 108 5.70 22.52 3.91
CA GLN A 108 7.08 22.08 3.70
C GLN A 108 7.53 22.15 2.22
N PHE A 109 6.78 22.83 1.36
CA PHE A 109 7.10 22.89 -0.07
C PHE A 109 8.50 23.49 -0.33
N GLU A 110 8.88 24.52 0.40
CA GLU A 110 10.19 25.17 0.23
C GLU A 110 11.36 24.25 0.62
N GLU A 111 11.17 23.40 1.64
CA GLU A 111 12.19 22.44 2.08
C GLU A 111 12.28 21.22 1.15
N TRP A 112 11.15 20.83 0.58
CA TRP A 112 11.01 19.66 -0.27
C TRP A 112 10.29 20.01 -1.57
N PRO A 113 10.97 20.64 -2.53
CA PRO A 113 10.36 21.06 -3.79
C PRO A 113 9.90 19.84 -4.60
N LEU A 114 8.84 20.04 -5.38
CA LEU A 114 8.32 19.03 -6.28
C LEU A 114 9.34 18.71 -7.39
N GLY A 115 9.90 17.50 -7.36
CA GLY A 115 10.75 16.99 -8.41
C GLY A 115 9.98 16.17 -9.45
N MET A 116 10.57 16.01 -10.63
CA MET A 116 10.01 15.15 -11.69
C MET A 116 9.94 13.69 -11.25
N ASP A 117 10.83 13.24 -10.39
CA ASP A 117 10.82 11.92 -9.76
C ASP A 117 9.52 11.63 -9.03
N THR A 118 8.94 12.63 -8.34
CA THR A 118 7.64 12.49 -7.65
C THR A 118 6.50 12.22 -8.64
N LEU A 119 6.51 12.89 -9.79
CA LEU A 119 5.51 12.67 -10.85
C LEU A 119 5.72 11.32 -11.53
N CYS A 120 6.97 11.00 -11.89
CA CYS A 120 7.30 9.70 -12.46
C CYS A 120 6.91 8.55 -11.52
N TRP A 121 7.13 8.71 -10.21
CA TRP A 121 6.73 7.73 -9.21
C TRP A 121 5.20 7.56 -9.13
N ALA A 122 4.44 8.63 -9.32
CA ALA A 122 2.97 8.55 -9.38
C ALA A 122 2.48 7.79 -10.62
N VAL A 123 3.07 8.07 -11.78
CA VAL A 123 2.79 7.32 -13.01
C VAL A 123 3.15 5.84 -12.83
N PHE A 124 4.33 5.57 -12.25
CA PHE A 124 4.74 4.18 -11.98
C PHE A 124 3.71 3.45 -11.10
N HIS A 125 3.28 4.04 -9.98
CA HIS A 125 2.28 3.42 -9.11
C HIS A 125 0.99 3.06 -9.85
N ARG A 126 0.49 3.96 -10.70
CA ARG A 126 -0.73 3.79 -11.49
C ARG A 126 -0.58 2.64 -12.49
N MET A 127 0.50 2.66 -13.25
CA MET A 127 0.75 1.67 -14.29
C MET A 127 1.03 0.29 -13.70
N HIS A 128 1.86 0.21 -12.67
CA HIS A 128 2.17 -1.04 -11.99
C HIS A 128 0.96 -1.62 -11.25
N ALA A 129 0.07 -0.80 -10.73
CA ALA A 129 -1.18 -1.29 -10.13
C ALA A 129 -2.10 -1.97 -11.15
N ASN A 130 -2.10 -1.51 -12.41
CA ASN A 130 -2.85 -2.11 -13.50
C ASN A 130 -2.18 -3.34 -14.12
N ASP A 131 -0.85 -3.40 -14.06
CA ASP A 131 -0.07 -4.46 -14.69
C ASP A 131 1.19 -4.77 -13.87
N PRO A 132 1.26 -5.95 -13.22
CA PRO A 132 2.46 -6.35 -12.47
C PRO A 132 3.71 -6.48 -13.35
N GLN A 133 3.56 -6.62 -14.65
CA GLN A 133 4.68 -6.70 -15.59
C GLN A 133 5.26 -5.32 -15.96
N TRP A 134 4.53 -4.22 -15.65
CA TRP A 134 5.00 -2.88 -15.96
C TRP A 134 6.27 -2.53 -15.18
N GLU A 135 7.36 -2.32 -15.90
CA GLU A 135 8.65 -1.82 -15.39
C GLU A 135 9.09 -2.42 -14.05
N GLN A 136 8.99 -3.73 -13.92
CA GLN A 136 9.33 -4.47 -12.69
C GLN A 136 10.70 -4.11 -12.13
N ARG A 137 11.68 -3.76 -12.99
CA ARG A 137 13.03 -3.35 -12.61
C ARG A 137 13.07 -2.13 -11.67
N VAL A 138 12.02 -1.32 -11.64
CA VAL A 138 11.90 -0.17 -10.73
C VAL A 138 11.69 -0.63 -9.29
N VAL A 139 11.02 -1.76 -9.11
CA VAL A 139 10.65 -2.31 -7.80
C VAL A 139 11.60 -3.44 -7.38
N VAL A 140 11.92 -4.32 -8.33
CA VAL A 140 12.70 -5.55 -8.05
C VAL A 140 14.16 -5.21 -7.75
N ASP A 141 14.61 -5.53 -6.56
CA ASP A 141 15.98 -5.39 -6.10
C ASP A 141 16.53 -6.78 -5.76
N LYS A 142 17.19 -7.40 -6.74
CA LYS A 142 17.74 -8.76 -6.61
C LYS A 142 18.87 -8.87 -5.60
N GLU A 143 19.51 -7.75 -5.26
CA GLU A 143 20.61 -7.71 -4.30
C GLU A 143 20.12 -7.65 -2.86
N LEU A 144 18.83 -7.36 -2.65
CA LEU A 144 18.26 -7.30 -1.31
C LEU A 144 17.95 -8.71 -0.78
N PRO A 145 18.74 -9.20 0.20
CA PRO A 145 18.67 -10.60 0.62
C PRO A 145 17.35 -10.90 1.33
N GLY A 146 16.82 -12.08 1.06
CA GLY A 146 15.61 -12.61 1.71
C GLY A 146 14.28 -12.13 1.12
N PHE A 147 14.29 -11.14 0.23
CA PHE A 147 13.08 -10.71 -0.45
C PHE A 147 12.64 -11.69 -1.54
N GLY A 148 11.36 -12.05 -1.53
CA GLY A 148 10.79 -13.06 -2.43
C GLY A 148 10.16 -12.46 -3.70
N TRP A 149 10.98 -11.81 -4.54
CA TRP A 149 10.50 -11.18 -5.79
C TRP A 149 9.85 -12.17 -6.74
N ASN A 150 10.32 -13.42 -6.76
CA ASN A 150 9.79 -14.49 -7.59
C ASN A 150 8.33 -14.86 -7.30
N ARG A 151 7.76 -14.40 -6.20
CA ARG A 151 6.36 -14.70 -5.83
C ARG A 151 5.35 -14.11 -6.81
N TRP A 152 5.66 -12.96 -7.40
CA TRP A 152 4.72 -12.22 -8.23
C TRP A 152 5.26 -11.78 -9.60
N ILE A 153 6.57 -11.83 -9.84
CA ILE A 153 7.17 -11.33 -11.09
C ILE A 153 6.68 -12.05 -12.35
N SER A 154 6.08 -13.24 -12.22
CA SER A 154 5.48 -14.00 -13.32
C SER A 154 3.97 -13.75 -13.48
N TRP A 155 3.34 -13.02 -12.55
CA TRP A 155 1.91 -12.75 -12.64
C TRP A 155 1.61 -11.82 -13.80
N GLN A 156 0.47 -12.05 -14.45
CA GLN A 156 0.00 -11.24 -15.58
C GLN A 156 -1.03 -10.23 -15.11
N LYS A 157 -1.39 -9.31 -15.97
CA LYS A 157 -2.33 -8.21 -15.70
C LYS A 157 -3.69 -8.67 -15.17
N ASP A 158 -4.15 -9.83 -15.61
CA ASP A 158 -5.45 -10.43 -15.27
C ASP A 158 -5.35 -11.52 -14.19
N ASP A 159 -4.20 -11.68 -13.55
CA ASP A 159 -4.04 -12.61 -12.44
C ASP A 159 -4.91 -12.17 -11.24
N ALA A 160 -5.83 -13.05 -10.83
CA ALA A 160 -6.78 -12.76 -9.75
C ALA A 160 -6.11 -12.42 -8.39
N ARG A 161 -4.84 -12.75 -8.22
CA ARG A 161 -4.05 -12.41 -7.03
C ARG A 161 -3.54 -10.96 -7.06
N TRP A 162 -3.48 -10.35 -8.27
CA TRP A 162 -3.12 -8.95 -8.49
C TRP A 162 -4.36 -8.06 -8.51
N ASP A 163 -5.22 -8.20 -7.50
CA ASP A 163 -6.46 -7.45 -7.36
C ASP A 163 -6.20 -6.18 -6.53
N ILE A 164 -5.93 -5.06 -7.21
CA ILE A 164 -5.69 -3.76 -6.60
C ILE A 164 -6.89 -2.84 -6.84
N LYS A 165 -7.56 -2.45 -5.75
CA LYS A 165 -8.61 -1.44 -5.83
C LYS A 165 -8.01 -0.06 -6.09
N ILE A 166 -8.37 0.60 -7.19
CA ILE A 166 -7.96 1.99 -7.45
C ILE A 166 -9.09 2.94 -7.06
N ILE A 167 -8.77 3.95 -6.28
CA ILE A 167 -9.69 5.03 -5.85
C ILE A 167 -9.09 6.36 -6.29
N ASP A 168 -9.81 7.06 -7.18
CA ASP A 168 -9.49 8.43 -7.57
C ASP A 168 -9.88 9.40 -6.45
N THR A 169 -8.93 10.24 -6.07
CA THR A 169 -9.10 11.24 -5.01
C THR A 169 -9.09 12.67 -5.54
N SER A 170 -9.11 12.87 -6.86
CA SER A 170 -8.95 14.19 -7.50
C SER A 170 -10.01 15.18 -7.04
N ASP A 171 -11.27 14.83 -7.19
CA ASP A 171 -12.42 15.71 -6.90
C ASP A 171 -13.11 15.36 -5.58
N ASN A 172 -12.62 14.36 -4.87
CA ASN A 172 -13.29 13.83 -3.69
C ASN A 172 -12.89 14.58 -2.42
N LYS A 173 -13.89 14.93 -1.61
CA LYS A 173 -13.65 15.31 -0.22
C LYS A 173 -13.01 14.13 0.53
N MET A 174 -12.09 14.43 1.42
CA MET A 174 -11.33 13.41 2.15
C MET A 174 -12.22 12.44 2.95
N GLU A 175 -13.35 12.92 3.47
CA GLU A 175 -14.31 12.06 4.16
C GLU A 175 -14.94 11.01 3.23
N TYR A 176 -15.28 11.42 2.02
CA TYR A 176 -15.81 10.50 1.01
C TYR A 176 -14.76 9.45 0.60
N THR A 177 -13.51 9.87 0.39
CA THR A 177 -12.41 8.93 0.12
C THR A 177 -12.24 7.92 1.26
N ALA A 178 -12.29 8.39 2.51
CA ALA A 178 -12.19 7.50 3.67
C ALA A 178 -13.34 6.49 3.73
N ASN A 179 -14.56 6.91 3.40
CA ASN A 179 -15.71 6.00 3.34
C ASN A 179 -15.56 4.94 2.22
N LEU A 180 -15.07 5.33 1.04
CA LEU A 180 -14.80 4.37 -0.05
C LEU A 180 -13.74 3.31 0.37
N VAL A 181 -12.70 3.73 1.07
CA VAL A 181 -11.68 2.80 1.60
C VAL A 181 -12.29 1.90 2.68
N HIS A 182 -13.12 2.45 3.56
CA HIS A 182 -13.81 1.69 4.60
C HIS A 182 -14.70 0.60 4.00
N GLU A 183 -15.55 0.97 3.03
CA GLU A 183 -16.43 0.04 2.31
C GLU A 183 -15.63 -1.06 1.60
N TRP A 184 -14.52 -0.70 0.97
CA TRP A 184 -13.63 -1.67 0.35
C TRP A 184 -13.08 -2.67 1.37
N ILE A 185 -12.57 -2.20 2.52
CA ILE A 185 -12.05 -3.07 3.58
C ILE A 185 -13.14 -4.06 4.05
N LEU A 186 -14.33 -3.56 4.35
CA LEU A 186 -15.44 -4.39 4.81
C LEU A 186 -15.86 -5.41 3.75
N GLY A 187 -15.91 -5.01 2.48
CA GLY A 187 -16.23 -5.89 1.37
C GLY A 187 -15.20 -7.01 1.19
N GLU A 188 -13.90 -6.70 1.30
CA GLU A 188 -12.86 -7.73 1.23
C GLU A 188 -12.91 -8.70 2.41
N LYS A 189 -13.20 -8.21 3.62
CA LYS A 189 -13.39 -9.09 4.80
C LYS A 189 -14.55 -10.05 4.62
N GLN A 190 -15.68 -9.60 4.08
CA GLN A 190 -16.84 -10.45 3.82
C GLN A 190 -16.54 -11.53 2.78
N LYS A 191 -15.82 -11.20 1.70
CA LYS A 191 -15.40 -12.19 0.69
C LYS A 191 -14.54 -13.31 1.31
N ILE A 192 -13.65 -12.97 2.21
CA ILE A 192 -12.73 -13.90 2.85
C ILE A 192 -13.45 -14.81 3.86
N GLN A 193 -14.39 -14.28 4.64
CA GLN A 193 -15.20 -15.07 5.56
C GLN A 193 -16.06 -16.13 4.84
N SER A 194 -16.42 -15.86 3.57
CA SER A 194 -17.17 -16.80 2.73
C SER A 194 -16.29 -17.87 2.06
N LEU A 195 -14.97 -17.69 2.06
CA LEU A 195 -14.01 -18.63 1.47
C LEU A 195 -13.27 -19.33 2.61
N SER A 196 -13.14 -20.65 2.54
CA SER A 196 -12.28 -21.39 3.46
C SER A 196 -10.89 -20.76 3.50
N PRO A 197 -10.24 -20.62 4.66
CA PRO A 197 -8.93 -20.01 4.76
C PRO A 197 -7.96 -20.72 3.81
N LYS A 198 -7.52 -20.04 2.77
CA LYS A 198 -6.51 -20.54 1.86
C LYS A 198 -5.16 -20.35 2.54
N THR A 199 -4.60 -21.44 3.04
CA THR A 199 -3.16 -21.52 3.22
C THR A 199 -2.50 -21.33 1.85
N GLU A 200 -1.43 -20.50 1.80
CA GLU A 200 -0.64 -20.30 0.59
C GLU A 200 -1.32 -19.44 -0.50
N TRP A 201 -1.92 -18.31 -0.10
CA TRP A 201 -2.56 -17.33 -0.99
C TRP A 201 -1.64 -16.79 -2.12
N TRP A 202 -0.34 -16.94 -1.98
CA TRP A 202 0.68 -16.53 -2.97
C TRP A 202 0.98 -17.59 -4.04
N LYS A 203 0.53 -18.81 -3.90
CA LYS A 203 0.59 -19.87 -4.91
C LYS A 203 -0.63 -19.79 -5.81
#